data_f1e3583e744b13045ef30efffacd04b0
#
_entry.id   f1e3583e744b13045ef30efffacd04b0
#
_cell.length_a   1.000
_cell.length_b   1.000
_cell.length_c   1.000
_cell.angle_alpha   90.00
_cell.angle_beta   90.00
_cell.angle_gamma   90.00
#
_symmetry.space_group_name_H-M   'P 1'
#
loop_
_entity.id
_entity.type
_entity.pdbx_description
1 polymer ?
#
loop_
_entity_poly.entity_id
_entity_poly.type
_entity_poly.pdbx_seq_one_letter_code
_entity_poly.pdbx_strand_id
1 'polypeptide(L)'
;MRKKKRKIKEIKNVFIFGACAAVSGAATMLGINALPVMATEDVGEEVTIGENMEDGTAGKLSENSQVGVTAERDNLGVYDFKDNKTTGTVTVTKEWSDKRTNSERPEPEIKISTKKPSKSTLRYTVTFHGNKDAGLVFDDGSDVNEVVYNSSGQIVDGAFKAPGGFAAGAVAWFADKALTNRVDVNEDGAVQMALSGDVYLWAKMKTFEIKGYKYGDNEFNALIPDTVTEIFFTDEIKPENASIIDIDADGDGGVVAWTENGGTVMRVSTQIKGMKVQAAKDSVCMFSGRTKLTNIDFSMLDTANVTDMSEMFHGCSSLTSLDLTPLNTAKVTNMESMFYRCSGLTSLDLTPLNTANVTSMKSMFYSCSGLTSLDLTSFNTAKVTNMSSMFYDCSGLTTIKTGVTFKFARTDYFLSGTWRNVIGETFNGDYHNGA
;
A
#
# COMPACT_ATOMS: atom_id res chain seq x y z
N MET A 1 -35.46 17.71 25.32
CA MET A 1 -35.40 16.83 24.15
C MET A 1 -36.75 16.71 23.49
N ARG A 2 -36.92 17.12 22.23
CA ARG A 2 -38.18 16.93 21.50
C ARG A 2 -38.14 15.59 20.80
N LYS A 3 -39.01 14.65 21.21
CA LYS A 3 -39.18 13.34 20.54
C LYS A 3 -39.98 13.53 19.27
N LYS A 4 -39.42 13.17 18.10
CA LYS A 4 -40.22 13.10 16.85
C LYS A 4 -40.86 11.72 16.77
N LYS A 5 -42.17 11.66 16.77
CA LYS A 5 -42.98 10.43 16.70
C LYS A 5 -43.62 10.32 15.32
N ARG A 6 -43.49 9.17 14.63
CA ARG A 6 -44.28 8.82 13.46
C ARG A 6 -45.22 7.65 13.81
N LYS A 7 -46.51 7.80 13.49
CA LYS A 7 -47.53 6.77 13.70
C LYS A 7 -47.86 6.08 12.36
N ILE A 8 -47.93 4.76 12.41
CA ILE A 8 -48.27 3.93 11.25
C ILE A 8 -49.40 2.98 11.65
N LYS A 9 -50.45 2.98 10.82
CA LYS A 9 -51.62 2.13 11.02
C LYS A 9 -51.58 0.95 10.04
N GLU A 10 -51.89 -0.26 10.58
CA GLU A 10 -52.04 -1.54 9.87
C GLU A 10 -50.75 -2.23 9.44
N ILE A 11 -50.35 -3.25 10.22
CA ILE A 11 -49.12 -3.99 9.99
C ILE A 11 -49.36 -5.48 10.20
N LYS A 12 -49.04 -6.29 9.20
CA LYS A 12 -48.95 -7.76 9.36
C LYS A 12 -47.51 -8.26 9.58
N ASN A 13 -46.52 -7.63 9.03
CA ASN A 13 -45.06 -7.80 9.29
C ASN A 13 -44.40 -6.49 8.87
N VAL A 14 -43.62 -5.85 9.74
CA VAL A 14 -42.98 -4.58 9.50
C VAL A 14 -41.47 -4.72 9.62
N PHE A 15 -40.76 -4.26 8.61
CA PHE A 15 -39.32 -4.11 8.67
C PHE A 15 -38.99 -2.61 8.70
N ILE A 16 -38.24 -2.18 9.69
CA ILE A 16 -37.82 -0.79 9.86
C ILE A 16 -36.34 -0.68 9.53
N PHE A 17 -36.04 0.21 8.59
CA PHE A 17 -34.68 0.56 8.20
C PHE A 17 -34.39 1.94 8.77
N GLY A 18 -33.32 2.06 9.55
CA GLY A 18 -32.77 3.34 9.95
C GLY A 18 -31.45 3.56 9.23
N ALA A 19 -31.36 4.63 8.45
CA ALA A 19 -30.06 5.14 8.05
C ALA A 19 -29.45 5.81 9.28
N CYS A 20 -28.41 5.20 9.84
CA CYS A 20 -27.61 5.81 10.88
C CYS A 20 -26.53 6.66 10.23
N ALA A 21 -26.70 7.98 10.26
CA ALA A 21 -25.55 8.86 10.08
C ALA A 21 -24.64 8.66 11.29
N ALA A 22 -23.54 7.92 11.12
CA ALA A 22 -22.56 7.70 12.16
C ALA A 22 -21.81 9.01 12.43
N VAL A 23 -21.74 9.41 13.68
CA VAL A 23 -20.85 10.47 14.14
C VAL A 23 -19.61 9.83 14.73
N SER A 24 -18.47 10.29 14.22
CA SER A 24 -17.11 9.92 14.55
C SER A 24 -16.85 9.39 15.96
N GLY A 25 -16.39 8.17 16.06
CA GLY A 25 -15.85 7.55 17.24
C GLY A 25 -15.81 6.03 17.05
N ALA A 26 -14.65 5.44 17.19
CA ALA A 26 -14.32 4.04 16.97
C ALA A 26 -15.50 3.07 17.11
N ALA A 27 -15.99 2.53 16.01
CA ALA A 27 -16.96 1.45 16.01
C ALA A 27 -16.24 0.13 16.32
N THR A 28 -16.10 -0.18 17.59
CA THR A 28 -15.88 -1.56 18.01
C THR A 28 -17.18 -2.33 17.76
N MET A 29 -17.12 -3.40 16.97
CA MET A 29 -18.22 -4.35 16.81
C MET A 29 -18.61 -4.90 18.19
N LEU A 30 -19.69 -4.42 18.73
CA LEU A 30 -20.34 -5.04 19.89
C LEU A 30 -21.74 -5.45 19.45
N GLY A 31 -22.01 -6.74 19.55
CA GLY A 31 -23.32 -7.31 19.26
C GLY A 31 -24.40 -6.66 20.10
N ILE A 32 -25.37 -6.05 19.45
CA ILE A 32 -26.56 -5.56 20.13
C ILE A 32 -27.48 -6.76 20.33
N ASN A 33 -27.69 -7.15 21.55
CA ASN A 33 -28.72 -8.12 21.90
C ASN A 33 -30.08 -7.45 21.77
N ALA A 34 -30.92 -7.93 20.88
CA ALA A 34 -32.30 -7.53 20.81
C ALA A 34 -33.01 -7.95 22.12
N LEU A 35 -33.63 -7.01 22.79
CA LEU A 35 -34.47 -7.31 23.94
C LEU A 35 -35.86 -7.72 23.43
N PRO A 36 -36.45 -8.81 23.91
CA PRO A 36 -37.80 -9.17 23.55
C PRO A 36 -38.79 -8.14 24.14
N VAL A 37 -39.64 -7.63 23.27
CA VAL A 37 -40.77 -6.79 23.68
C VAL A 37 -42.01 -7.68 23.72
N MET A 38 -42.55 -7.86 24.91
CA MET A 38 -43.81 -8.57 25.10
C MET A 38 -44.97 -7.60 25.06
N ALA A 39 -45.89 -7.74 24.17
CA ALA A 39 -47.09 -6.93 24.07
C ALA A 39 -48.31 -7.74 24.52
N THR A 40 -49.16 -7.14 25.35
CA THR A 40 -50.45 -7.74 25.79
C THR A 40 -51.62 -7.22 24.97
N GLU A 41 -52.77 -7.88 25.14
CA GLU A 41 -53.91 -7.88 24.22
C GLU A 41 -54.77 -6.60 24.14
N ASP A 42 -54.32 -5.39 24.53
CA ASP A 42 -55.18 -4.23 24.46
C ASP A 42 -54.97 -3.36 23.20
N VAL A 43 -56.11 -3.04 22.58
CA VAL A 43 -56.18 -2.31 21.30
C VAL A 43 -55.80 -0.86 21.56
N GLY A 44 -54.69 -0.39 21.02
CA GLY A 44 -54.36 1.03 20.97
C GLY A 44 -53.07 1.48 21.64
N GLU A 45 -52.26 0.57 22.17
CA GLU A 45 -50.98 0.96 22.80
C GLU A 45 -49.85 1.23 21.77
N GLU A 46 -49.08 2.21 22.11
CA GLU A 46 -47.96 2.73 21.29
C GLU A 46 -46.64 2.08 21.74
N VAL A 47 -45.99 1.30 20.85
CA VAL A 47 -44.66 0.73 21.11
C VAL A 47 -43.60 1.75 20.69
N THR A 48 -42.79 2.20 21.65
CA THR A 48 -41.70 3.13 21.39
C THR A 48 -40.38 2.38 21.45
N ILE A 49 -39.63 2.44 20.34
CA ILE A 49 -38.28 1.90 20.23
C ILE A 49 -37.31 3.08 20.28
N GLY A 50 -36.44 3.09 21.29
CA GLY A 50 -35.37 4.11 21.42
C GLY A 50 -34.02 3.52 21.11
N GLU A 51 -33.27 4.16 20.23
CA GLU A 51 -31.86 3.90 20.05
C GLU A 51 -31.01 4.97 20.76
N ASN A 52 -30.17 4.53 21.70
CA ASN A 52 -29.11 5.38 22.26
C ASN A 52 -27.79 5.10 21.49
N MET A 53 -27.21 6.14 20.93
CA MET A 53 -26.04 6.01 20.06
C MET A 53 -24.78 6.64 20.67
N GLU A 54 -24.40 6.31 21.89
CA GLU A 54 -23.15 6.86 22.43
C GLU A 54 -22.01 5.85 22.63
N ASP A 55 -22.22 4.58 22.74
CA ASP A 55 -21.14 3.66 23.09
C ASP A 55 -21.38 2.20 22.66
N GLY A 56 -22.26 1.97 21.71
CA GLY A 56 -22.60 0.61 21.28
C GLY A 56 -23.48 -0.15 22.30
N THR A 57 -24.04 0.53 23.27
CA THR A 57 -25.02 -0.06 24.19
C THR A 57 -26.39 -0.12 23.55
N ALA A 58 -27.04 -1.24 23.72
CA ALA A 58 -28.37 -1.53 23.20
C ALA A 58 -29.41 -0.44 23.58
N GLY A 59 -30.22 -0.02 22.60
CA GLY A 59 -31.33 0.88 22.81
C GLY A 59 -32.27 0.33 23.87
N LYS A 60 -32.69 1.18 24.84
CA LYS A 60 -33.69 0.81 25.82
C LYS A 60 -35.08 0.90 25.23
N LEU A 61 -35.78 -0.21 25.26
CA LEU A 61 -37.24 -0.22 25.13
C LEU A 61 -37.86 0.31 26.42
N SER A 62 -38.79 1.26 26.33
CA SER A 62 -39.45 1.75 27.55
C SER A 62 -40.41 0.70 28.10
N GLU A 63 -40.34 0.44 29.41
CA GLU A 63 -40.99 -0.65 30.13
C GLU A 63 -42.53 -0.58 30.19
N ASN A 64 -43.20 0.30 29.45
CA ASN A 64 -44.65 0.54 29.62
C ASN A 64 -45.50 0.11 28.42
N SER A 65 -45.05 -0.85 27.63
CA SER A 65 -45.88 -1.36 26.54
C SER A 65 -46.21 -2.83 26.71
N GLN A 66 -47.48 -3.09 26.78
CA GLN A 66 -48.06 -4.42 26.84
C GLN A 66 -48.53 -4.89 25.48
N VAL A 67 -47.65 -5.07 24.51
CA VAL A 67 -47.97 -5.59 23.16
C VAL A 67 -47.00 -6.70 22.81
N GLY A 68 -47.47 -7.85 22.31
CA GLY A 68 -46.68 -9.03 21.98
C GLY A 68 -45.92 -8.90 20.65
N VAL A 69 -45.00 -7.93 20.58
CA VAL A 69 -44.08 -7.76 19.43
C VAL A 69 -42.69 -8.19 19.84
N THR A 70 -42.14 -9.15 19.15
CA THR A 70 -40.73 -9.52 19.26
C THR A 70 -39.94 -8.81 18.17
N ALA A 71 -38.94 -8.01 18.55
CA ALA A 71 -38.03 -7.37 17.61
C ALA A 71 -36.69 -8.10 17.65
N GLU A 72 -36.29 -8.66 16.55
CA GLU A 72 -34.97 -9.24 16.37
C GLU A 72 -34.19 -8.35 15.39
N ARG A 73 -33.05 -7.85 15.84
CA ARG A 73 -32.10 -7.15 14.96
C ARG A 73 -31.20 -8.17 14.27
N ASP A 74 -31.15 -8.16 12.95
CA ASP A 74 -30.14 -8.91 12.23
C ASP A 74 -28.81 -8.11 12.14
N ASN A 75 -27.76 -8.77 11.65
CA ASN A 75 -26.45 -8.17 11.45
C ASN A 75 -26.41 -7.08 10.35
N LEU A 76 -27.55 -6.78 9.74
CA LEU A 76 -27.71 -5.72 8.74
C LEU A 76 -28.37 -4.47 9.34
N GLY A 77 -28.65 -4.46 10.66
CA GLY A 77 -29.33 -3.35 11.31
C GLY A 77 -30.83 -3.27 11.04
N VAL A 78 -31.42 -4.32 10.50
CA VAL A 78 -32.86 -4.41 10.21
C VAL A 78 -33.58 -4.99 11.40
N TYR A 79 -34.65 -4.33 11.85
CA TYR A 79 -35.52 -4.83 12.88
C TYR A 79 -36.69 -5.56 12.25
N ASP A 80 -36.85 -6.85 12.58
CA ASP A 80 -37.99 -7.68 12.19
C ASP A 80 -39.01 -7.70 13.31
N PHE A 81 -40.17 -7.09 13.08
CA PHE A 81 -41.25 -7.05 14.05
C PHE A 81 -42.27 -8.12 13.68
N LYS A 82 -42.38 -9.14 14.51
CA LYS A 82 -43.43 -10.15 14.40
C LYS A 82 -44.61 -9.77 15.32
N ASP A 83 -45.68 -9.34 14.73
CA ASP A 83 -46.95 -9.05 15.41
C ASP A 83 -47.94 -10.17 15.11
N ASN A 84 -48.54 -10.74 16.16
CA ASN A 84 -49.59 -11.73 16.04
C ASN A 84 -51.00 -11.08 15.91
N LYS A 85 -51.08 -9.76 15.86
CA LYS A 85 -52.33 -8.99 15.73
C LYS A 85 -52.45 -8.30 14.38
N THR A 86 -53.71 -8.04 14.00
CA THR A 86 -54.06 -7.46 12.72
C THR A 86 -53.96 -5.93 12.67
N THR A 87 -53.80 -5.24 13.81
CA THR A 87 -53.71 -3.78 13.90
C THR A 87 -52.88 -3.35 15.09
N GLY A 88 -51.90 -2.47 14.87
CA GLY A 88 -51.03 -1.88 15.90
C GLY A 88 -50.37 -0.61 15.43
N THR A 89 -49.85 0.21 16.31
CA THR A 89 -49.07 1.41 16.00
C THR A 89 -47.64 1.19 16.45
N VAL A 90 -46.67 1.28 15.51
CA VAL A 90 -45.24 1.27 15.85
C VAL A 90 -44.74 2.71 15.82
N THR A 91 -44.18 3.16 16.94
CA THR A 91 -43.54 4.47 17.05
C THR A 91 -42.04 4.27 17.15
N VAL A 92 -41.30 4.78 16.15
CA VAL A 92 -39.85 4.79 16.16
C VAL A 92 -39.38 6.15 16.67
N THR A 93 -38.59 6.16 17.73
CA THR A 93 -37.99 7.39 18.29
C THR A 93 -36.48 7.29 18.20
N LYS A 94 -35.84 8.23 17.51
CA LYS A 94 -34.40 8.37 17.53
C LYS A 94 -34.00 9.39 18.58
N GLU A 95 -33.20 8.98 19.55
CA GLU A 95 -32.60 9.86 20.55
C GLU A 95 -31.12 10.05 20.21
N TRP A 96 -30.70 11.31 20.12
CA TRP A 96 -29.32 11.65 19.82
C TRP A 96 -28.62 11.98 21.14
N SER A 97 -27.48 11.36 21.36
CA SER A 97 -26.68 11.53 22.57
C SER A 97 -25.63 12.62 22.49
N ASP A 98 -25.35 13.13 21.28
CA ASP A 98 -24.40 14.21 21.08
C ASP A 98 -25.01 15.60 21.44
N LYS A 99 -24.13 16.62 21.57
CA LYS A 99 -24.50 17.98 21.97
C LYS A 99 -25.03 18.87 20.86
N ARG A 100 -25.21 18.36 19.63
CA ARG A 100 -25.69 19.15 18.49
C ARG A 100 -27.15 19.52 18.66
N THR A 101 -27.54 20.64 18.09
CA THR A 101 -28.95 21.07 18.08
C THR A 101 -29.77 20.24 17.06
N ASN A 102 -31.09 20.17 17.26
CA ASN A 102 -31.97 19.44 16.33
C ASN A 102 -31.97 19.98 14.90
N SER A 103 -31.57 21.26 14.70
CA SER A 103 -31.47 21.90 13.38
C SER A 103 -30.18 21.48 12.60
N GLU A 104 -29.19 20.94 13.31
CA GLU A 104 -27.90 20.50 12.75
C GLU A 104 -27.90 19.00 12.40
N ARG A 105 -29.02 18.33 12.56
CA ARG A 105 -29.16 16.88 12.36
C ARG A 105 -30.04 16.57 11.19
N PRO A 106 -29.64 15.66 10.29
CA PRO A 106 -30.51 15.20 9.24
C PRO A 106 -31.76 14.52 9.82
N GLU A 107 -32.89 14.65 9.15
CA GLU A 107 -34.06 13.86 9.51
C GLU A 107 -33.75 12.36 9.29
N PRO A 108 -34.01 11.49 10.28
CA PRO A 108 -33.83 10.05 10.09
C PRO A 108 -34.81 9.57 9.02
N GLU A 109 -34.29 8.96 7.96
CA GLU A 109 -35.11 8.31 6.97
C GLU A 109 -35.56 6.94 7.50
N ILE A 110 -36.84 6.77 7.75
CA ILE A 110 -37.42 5.52 8.21
C ILE A 110 -38.21 4.90 7.07
N LYS A 111 -37.73 3.78 6.56
CA LYS A 111 -38.43 2.98 5.53
C LYS A 111 -39.11 1.78 6.19
N ILE A 112 -40.39 1.62 5.91
CA ILE A 112 -41.19 0.54 6.41
C ILE A 112 -41.65 -0.32 5.26
N SER A 113 -41.44 -1.63 5.38
CA SER A 113 -41.81 -2.59 4.37
C SER A 113 -42.54 -3.78 5.00
N THR A 114 -43.50 -4.34 4.29
CA THR A 114 -44.16 -5.61 4.65
C THR A 114 -43.37 -6.84 4.22
N LYS A 115 -42.23 -6.66 3.58
CA LYS A 115 -41.31 -7.71 3.16
C LYS A 115 -39.91 -7.40 3.65
N LYS A 116 -39.23 -8.37 4.21
CA LYS A 116 -37.80 -8.24 4.52
C LYS A 116 -37.03 -7.95 3.23
N PRO A 117 -36.29 -6.83 3.16
CA PRO A 117 -35.51 -6.55 1.97
C PRO A 117 -34.41 -7.59 1.78
N SER A 118 -34.09 -7.87 0.54
CA SER A 118 -32.89 -8.64 0.23
C SER A 118 -31.64 -7.81 0.55
N LYS A 119 -30.49 -8.46 0.80
CA LYS A 119 -29.20 -7.76 0.99
C LYS A 119 -28.91 -6.78 -0.15
N SER A 120 -29.33 -7.10 -1.38
CA SER A 120 -29.15 -6.26 -2.58
C SER A 120 -29.97 -4.97 -2.57
N THR A 121 -30.99 -4.83 -1.70
CA THR A 121 -31.80 -3.61 -1.61
C THR A 121 -31.35 -2.66 -0.49
N LEU A 122 -30.43 -3.09 0.35
CA LEU A 122 -29.86 -2.24 1.40
C LEU A 122 -28.87 -1.26 0.77
N ARG A 123 -28.95 -0.01 1.21
CA ARG A 123 -28.13 1.10 0.74
C ARG A 123 -27.40 1.69 1.94
N TYR A 124 -26.12 1.95 1.75
CA TYR A 124 -25.23 2.52 2.76
C TYR A 124 -24.52 3.73 2.17
N THR A 125 -24.32 4.76 2.98
CA THR A 125 -23.52 5.90 2.57
C THR A 125 -22.06 5.65 2.92
N VAL A 126 -21.18 5.79 1.93
CA VAL A 126 -19.74 5.91 2.18
C VAL A 126 -19.37 7.38 2.01
N THR A 127 -18.85 7.95 3.08
CA THR A 127 -18.39 9.33 3.14
C THR A 127 -16.87 9.34 3.00
N PHE A 128 -16.39 9.80 1.86
CA PHE A 128 -14.96 9.96 1.59
C PHE A 128 -14.50 11.33 2.09
N HIS A 129 -13.61 11.35 3.05
CA HIS A 129 -12.97 12.56 3.55
C HIS A 129 -11.64 12.78 2.84
N GLY A 130 -11.45 13.94 2.23
CA GLY A 130 -10.17 14.41 1.76
C GLY A 130 -9.19 14.66 2.92
N ASN A 131 -8.02 15.20 2.57
CA ASN A 131 -7.04 15.68 3.53
C ASN A 131 -6.53 17.05 3.04
N LYS A 132 -7.16 18.09 3.50
CA LYS A 132 -6.89 19.48 3.06
C LYS A 132 -5.46 19.90 3.36
N ASP A 133 -4.90 19.47 4.47
CA ASP A 133 -3.52 19.79 4.86
C ASP A 133 -2.50 19.15 3.93
N ALA A 134 -2.86 18.00 3.33
CA ALA A 134 -2.07 17.30 2.31
C ALA A 134 -2.45 17.72 0.87
N GLY A 135 -3.34 18.69 0.68
CA GLY A 135 -3.84 19.11 -0.63
C GLY A 135 -4.84 18.15 -1.28
N LEU A 136 -5.32 17.15 -0.54
CA LEU A 136 -6.30 16.16 -1.03
C LEU A 136 -7.71 16.72 -0.83
N VAL A 137 -8.14 17.60 -1.73
CA VAL A 137 -9.50 18.16 -1.79
C VAL A 137 -10.20 17.73 -3.07
N PHE A 138 -11.52 17.63 -3.04
CA PHE A 138 -12.31 17.32 -4.23
C PHE A 138 -12.41 18.52 -5.18
N ASP A 139 -12.79 18.30 -6.45
CA ASP A 139 -12.78 19.32 -7.50
C ASP A 139 -13.67 20.54 -7.20
N ASP A 140 -14.70 20.36 -6.38
CA ASP A 140 -15.58 21.44 -5.92
C ASP A 140 -15.01 22.22 -4.71
N GLY A 141 -13.78 21.88 -4.28
CA GLY A 141 -13.12 22.47 -3.12
C GLY A 141 -13.63 21.92 -1.78
N SER A 142 -14.56 20.98 -1.79
CA SER A 142 -15.00 20.29 -0.57
C SER A 142 -13.93 19.31 -0.06
N ASP A 143 -14.03 18.96 1.20
CA ASP A 143 -13.23 17.91 1.83
C ASP A 143 -14.03 16.62 2.04
N VAL A 144 -15.22 16.53 1.44
CA VAL A 144 -16.13 15.40 1.58
C VAL A 144 -16.77 15.04 0.24
N ASN A 145 -16.82 13.75 -0.08
CA ASN A 145 -17.62 13.18 -1.17
C ASN A 145 -18.47 12.03 -0.62
N GLU A 146 -19.79 12.11 -0.78
CA GLU A 146 -20.72 11.09 -0.31
C GLU A 146 -21.28 10.29 -1.48
N VAL A 147 -21.23 8.97 -1.36
CA VAL A 147 -21.68 8.03 -2.41
C VAL A 147 -22.47 6.91 -1.75
N VAL A 148 -23.55 6.46 -2.41
CA VAL A 148 -24.41 5.41 -1.88
C VAL A 148 -24.07 4.07 -2.51
N TYR A 149 -23.90 3.07 -1.66
CA TYR A 149 -23.46 1.72 -2.00
C TYR A 149 -24.50 0.66 -1.61
N ASN A 150 -24.44 -0.48 -2.29
CA ASN A 150 -25.10 -1.71 -1.82
C ASN A 150 -24.23 -2.43 -0.76
N SER A 151 -24.76 -3.50 -0.19
CA SER A 151 -24.05 -4.30 0.83
C SER A 151 -22.78 -5.01 0.31
N SER A 152 -22.56 -5.04 -0.99
CA SER A 152 -21.36 -5.63 -1.62
C SER A 152 -20.30 -4.58 -1.96
N GLY A 153 -20.47 -3.32 -1.55
CA GLY A 153 -19.51 -2.26 -1.79
C GLY A 153 -19.54 -1.67 -3.20
N GLN A 154 -20.61 -1.91 -3.97
CA GLN A 154 -20.79 -1.35 -5.31
C GLN A 154 -21.66 -0.10 -5.25
N ILE A 155 -21.33 0.92 -6.04
CA ILE A 155 -22.09 2.17 -6.14
C ILE A 155 -23.49 1.90 -6.70
N VAL A 156 -24.50 2.45 -6.06
CA VAL A 156 -25.90 2.40 -6.49
C VAL A 156 -26.49 3.79 -6.70
N ASP A 157 -25.89 4.83 -6.14
CA ASP A 157 -26.28 6.23 -6.35
C ASP A 157 -25.12 7.17 -6.02
N GLY A 158 -25.06 8.33 -6.70
CA GLY A 158 -23.94 9.25 -6.62
C GLY A 158 -22.78 8.83 -7.52
N ALA A 159 -21.68 9.57 -7.44
CA ALA A 159 -20.46 9.30 -8.19
C ALA A 159 -19.24 9.41 -7.24
N PHE A 160 -18.40 8.39 -7.25
CA PHE A 160 -17.11 8.49 -6.62
C PHE A 160 -16.25 9.52 -7.33
N LYS A 161 -15.61 10.37 -6.55
CA LYS A 161 -14.60 11.32 -7.02
C LYS A 161 -13.32 11.07 -6.26
N ALA A 162 -12.22 10.96 -6.99
CA ALA A 162 -10.91 11.05 -6.36
C ALA A 162 -10.64 12.52 -5.98
N PRO A 163 -9.87 12.81 -4.93
CA PRO A 163 -9.42 14.16 -4.65
C PRO A 163 -8.75 14.79 -5.87
N GLY A 164 -9.07 16.05 -6.16
CA GLY A 164 -8.72 16.73 -7.41
C GLY A 164 -7.23 16.76 -7.70
N GLY A 165 -6.90 16.54 -8.97
CA GLY A 165 -5.54 16.61 -9.48
C GLY A 165 -4.70 15.34 -9.31
N PHE A 166 -5.20 14.32 -8.64
CA PHE A 166 -4.48 13.05 -8.46
C PHE A 166 -5.18 11.92 -9.23
N ALA A 167 -4.38 11.01 -9.79
CA ALA A 167 -4.91 9.76 -10.31
C ALA A 167 -5.64 9.00 -9.18
N ALA A 168 -6.78 8.39 -9.46
CA ALA A 168 -7.56 7.67 -8.45
C ALA A 168 -6.74 6.64 -7.67
N GLY A 169 -5.82 5.95 -8.36
CA GLY A 169 -4.88 5.00 -7.76
C GLY A 169 -3.80 5.61 -6.84
N ALA A 170 -3.60 6.93 -6.86
CA ALA A 170 -2.58 7.60 -6.04
C ALA A 170 -3.03 7.89 -4.60
N VAL A 171 -4.31 7.62 -4.29
CA VAL A 171 -4.88 7.87 -2.96
C VAL A 171 -5.22 6.54 -2.29
N ALA A 172 -4.79 6.38 -1.05
CA ALA A 172 -5.21 5.30 -0.16
C ALA A 172 -6.35 5.78 0.75
N TRP A 173 -7.25 4.86 1.09
CA TRP A 173 -8.41 5.14 1.92
C TRP A 173 -8.33 4.34 3.22
N PHE A 174 -8.68 4.97 4.33
CA PHE A 174 -8.60 4.39 5.67
C PHE A 174 -9.90 4.58 6.42
N ALA A 175 -10.32 3.54 7.16
CA ALA A 175 -11.54 3.57 7.96
C ALA A 175 -11.37 4.31 9.31
N ASP A 176 -10.21 4.89 9.56
CA ASP A 176 -9.93 5.67 10.78
C ASP A 176 -9.06 6.88 10.47
N LYS A 177 -9.20 7.94 11.28
CA LYS A 177 -8.41 9.18 11.13
C LYS A 177 -6.92 9.03 11.46
N ALA A 178 -6.53 7.96 12.16
CA ALA A 178 -5.13 7.67 12.45
C ALA A 178 -4.44 7.03 11.23
N LEU A 179 -5.18 6.73 10.15
CA LEU A 179 -4.71 6.15 8.91
C LEU A 179 -4.01 4.79 9.13
N THR A 180 -4.61 3.94 9.98
CA THR A 180 -4.06 2.63 10.34
C THR A 180 -4.86 1.46 9.76
N ASN A 181 -6.16 1.66 9.49
CA ASN A 181 -7.05 0.63 9.00
C ASN A 181 -7.39 0.90 7.52
N ARG A 182 -6.56 0.37 6.63
CA ARG A 182 -6.70 0.56 5.18
C ARG A 182 -7.93 -0.16 4.62
N VAL A 183 -8.62 0.50 3.70
CA VAL A 183 -9.74 -0.04 2.93
C VAL A 183 -9.41 0.09 1.44
N ASP A 184 -9.49 -1.03 0.72
CA ASP A 184 -9.28 -1.02 -0.72
C ASP A 184 -10.50 -0.44 -1.44
N VAL A 185 -10.28 0.60 -2.22
CA VAL A 185 -11.25 1.25 -3.10
C VAL A 185 -10.65 1.23 -4.51
N ASN A 186 -11.37 0.66 -5.46
CA ASN A 186 -10.88 0.60 -6.85
C ASN A 186 -11.04 1.97 -7.57
N GLU A 187 -10.53 2.06 -8.78
CA GLU A 187 -10.59 3.29 -9.59
C GLU A 187 -12.02 3.78 -9.86
N ASP A 188 -12.98 2.87 -9.96
CA ASP A 188 -14.40 3.19 -10.13
C ASP A 188 -15.08 3.56 -8.81
N GLY A 189 -14.34 3.55 -7.69
CA GLY A 189 -14.85 3.87 -6.36
C GLY A 189 -15.53 2.70 -5.66
N ALA A 190 -15.53 1.49 -6.20
CA ALA A 190 -16.09 0.34 -5.49
C ALA A 190 -15.23 -0.02 -4.27
N VAL A 191 -15.88 -0.09 -3.11
CA VAL A 191 -15.25 -0.44 -1.84
C VAL A 191 -15.14 -1.95 -1.74
N GLN A 192 -13.93 -2.47 -1.56
CA GLN A 192 -13.64 -3.92 -1.56
C GLN A 192 -13.93 -4.55 -0.19
N MET A 193 -15.08 -4.23 0.38
CA MET A 193 -15.56 -4.81 1.64
C MET A 193 -17.07 -4.94 1.64
N ALA A 194 -17.58 -5.88 2.41
CA ALA A 194 -19.02 -5.98 2.65
C ALA A 194 -19.47 -4.87 3.61
N LEU A 195 -20.47 -4.09 3.19
CA LEU A 195 -21.03 -3.02 4.00
C LEU A 195 -22.20 -3.54 4.82
N SER A 196 -22.22 -3.16 6.11
CA SER A 196 -23.30 -3.44 7.05
C SER A 196 -23.87 -2.18 7.71
N GLY A 197 -23.34 -1.01 7.35
CA GLY A 197 -23.74 0.31 7.84
C GLY A 197 -23.04 1.39 7.03
N ASP A 198 -23.30 2.66 7.36
CA ASP A 198 -22.60 3.79 6.79
C ASP A 198 -21.13 3.77 7.21
N VAL A 199 -20.24 4.17 6.29
CA VAL A 199 -18.80 4.10 6.46
C VAL A 199 -18.17 5.46 6.19
N TYR A 200 -17.12 5.79 6.93
CA TYR A 200 -16.29 6.97 6.72
C TYR A 200 -14.90 6.54 6.32
N LEU A 201 -14.37 7.13 5.25
CA LEU A 201 -13.03 6.84 4.75
C LEU A 201 -12.22 8.12 4.65
N TRP A 202 -10.97 8.09 5.10
CA TRP A 202 -10.04 9.21 5.07
C TRP A 202 -8.95 8.98 4.04
N ALA A 203 -8.69 10.01 3.23
CA ALA A 203 -7.68 9.98 2.18
C ALA A 203 -6.26 10.16 2.73
N LYS A 204 -5.33 9.39 2.20
CA LYS A 204 -3.89 9.58 2.33
C LYS A 204 -3.25 9.49 0.94
N MET A 205 -2.32 10.39 0.64
CA MET A 205 -1.48 10.23 -0.56
C MET A 205 -0.62 9.00 -0.38
N LYS A 206 -0.65 8.10 -1.36
CA LYS A 206 0.20 6.92 -1.34
C LYS A 206 1.67 7.31 -1.49
N THR A 207 2.53 6.56 -0.85
CA THR A 207 3.93 6.51 -1.19
C THR A 207 4.19 5.41 -2.21
N PHE A 208 5.24 5.55 -3.01
CA PHE A 208 5.55 4.58 -4.07
C PHE A 208 6.91 3.93 -3.81
N GLU A 209 7.31 3.87 -2.54
CA GLU A 209 8.59 3.34 -2.11
C GLU A 209 8.48 1.85 -1.76
N ILE A 210 9.42 1.06 -2.26
CA ILE A 210 9.54 -0.36 -1.86
C ILE A 210 10.25 -0.49 -0.52
N LYS A 211 9.99 -1.60 0.17
CA LYS A 211 10.71 -1.99 1.39
C LYS A 211 12.22 -1.95 1.16
N GLY A 212 12.96 -1.43 2.12
CA GLY A 212 14.40 -1.25 2.06
C GLY A 212 15.16 -2.14 3.02
N TYR A 213 16.40 -1.74 3.32
CA TYR A 213 17.24 -2.43 4.29
C TYR A 213 16.86 -2.04 5.72
N LYS A 214 16.62 -3.05 6.56
CA LYS A 214 16.23 -2.85 7.94
C LYS A 214 16.68 -4.02 8.82
N TYR A 215 17.23 -3.71 10.00
CA TYR A 215 17.62 -4.70 11.00
C TYR A 215 18.61 -5.78 10.53
N GLY A 216 19.42 -5.51 9.53
CA GLY A 216 20.44 -6.44 9.03
C GLY A 216 20.03 -7.25 7.80
N ASP A 217 18.83 -7.00 7.24
CA ASP A 217 18.35 -7.63 6.03
C ASP A 217 17.63 -6.61 5.12
N ASN A 218 17.48 -6.93 3.82
CA ASN A 218 16.68 -6.16 2.90
C ASN A 218 15.30 -6.80 2.78
N GLU A 219 14.28 -6.10 3.29
CA GLU A 219 12.92 -6.60 3.36
C GLU A 219 12.32 -6.85 1.96
N PHE A 220 12.68 -6.04 0.93
CA PHE A 220 12.27 -6.30 -0.45
C PHE A 220 12.93 -7.57 -1.00
N ASN A 221 14.24 -7.74 -0.79
CA ASN A 221 14.94 -8.94 -1.22
C ASN A 221 14.31 -10.20 -0.65
N ALA A 222 14.00 -10.22 0.65
CA ALA A 222 13.38 -11.37 1.32
C ALA A 222 12.04 -11.80 0.69
N LEU A 223 11.35 -10.88 0.00
CA LEU A 223 10.07 -11.12 -0.64
C LEU A 223 10.19 -11.59 -2.11
N ILE A 224 11.39 -11.57 -2.71
CA ILE A 224 11.60 -12.11 -4.05
C ILE A 224 11.56 -13.64 -3.98
N PRO A 225 10.63 -14.33 -4.65
CA PRO A 225 10.60 -15.80 -4.67
C PRO A 225 11.88 -16.41 -5.26
N ASP A 226 12.35 -17.52 -4.70
CA ASP A 226 13.57 -18.22 -5.16
C ASP A 226 13.48 -18.79 -6.57
N THR A 227 12.28 -18.84 -7.15
CA THR A 227 12.03 -19.26 -8.53
C THR A 227 12.27 -18.15 -9.55
N VAL A 228 12.33 -16.88 -9.10
CA VAL A 228 12.41 -15.72 -9.97
C VAL A 228 13.76 -15.69 -10.69
N THR A 229 13.70 -15.55 -12.00
CA THR A 229 14.85 -15.39 -12.90
C THR A 229 14.89 -14.02 -13.56
N GLU A 230 13.76 -13.31 -13.59
CA GLU A 230 13.64 -11.99 -14.20
C GLU A 230 12.79 -11.07 -13.33
N ILE A 231 13.19 -9.81 -13.19
CA ILE A 231 12.44 -8.77 -12.46
C ILE A 231 12.24 -7.57 -13.40
N PHE A 232 10.99 -7.11 -13.48
CA PHE A 232 10.62 -5.93 -14.24
C PHE A 232 9.98 -4.89 -13.34
N PHE A 233 10.61 -3.74 -13.20
CA PHE A 233 9.93 -2.55 -12.69
C PHE A 233 9.12 -1.95 -13.84
N THR A 234 7.81 -1.86 -13.67
CA THR A 234 6.87 -1.53 -14.75
C THR A 234 5.78 -0.57 -14.27
N ASP A 235 5.04 0.02 -15.20
CA ASP A 235 3.81 0.77 -14.92
C ASP A 235 2.54 -0.02 -15.35
N GLU A 236 2.69 -1.32 -15.57
CA GLU A 236 1.59 -2.20 -15.92
C GLU A 236 0.66 -2.44 -14.73
N ILE A 237 -0.62 -2.57 -15.02
CA ILE A 237 -1.62 -2.95 -14.02
C ILE A 237 -1.58 -4.48 -13.85
N LYS A 238 -1.54 -4.94 -12.61
CA LYS A 238 -1.56 -6.36 -12.32
C LYS A 238 -2.83 -7.03 -12.85
N PRO A 239 -2.79 -8.27 -13.34
CA PRO A 239 -3.98 -9.04 -13.66
C PRO A 239 -4.91 -9.18 -12.44
N GLU A 240 -6.22 -9.15 -12.68
CA GLU A 240 -7.24 -9.17 -11.61
C GLU A 240 -7.06 -10.35 -10.64
N ASN A 241 -6.70 -11.53 -11.17
CA ASN A 241 -6.51 -12.76 -10.38
C ASN A 241 -5.07 -12.99 -9.90
N ALA A 242 -4.14 -12.03 -10.10
CA ALA A 242 -2.77 -12.18 -9.65
C ALA A 242 -2.68 -12.05 -8.12
N SER A 243 -1.99 -13.00 -7.50
CA SER A 243 -1.65 -12.89 -6.08
C SER A 243 -0.64 -11.76 -5.87
N ILE A 244 -0.93 -10.87 -4.94
CA ILE A 244 -0.06 -9.74 -4.60
C ILE A 244 1.01 -10.21 -3.62
N ILE A 245 2.24 -9.78 -3.87
CA ILE A 245 3.34 -9.76 -2.92
C ILE A 245 3.42 -8.32 -2.39
N ASP A 246 3.17 -8.14 -1.11
CA ASP A 246 3.23 -6.82 -0.45
C ASP A 246 4.68 -6.40 -0.23
N ILE A 247 5.15 -5.52 -1.10
CA ILE A 247 6.49 -4.94 -1.08
C ILE A 247 6.50 -3.45 -0.70
N ASP A 248 5.34 -2.91 -0.38
CA ASP A 248 5.13 -1.50 -0.07
C ASP A 248 5.73 -1.12 1.28
N ALA A 249 6.49 -0.02 1.33
CA ALA A 249 7.27 0.35 2.51
C ALA A 249 6.41 0.72 3.73
N ASP A 250 5.26 1.37 3.50
CA ASP A 250 4.36 1.86 4.56
C ASP A 250 2.99 1.17 4.58
N GLY A 251 2.75 0.20 3.68
CA GLY A 251 1.53 -0.60 3.65
C GLY A 251 0.31 0.13 3.09
N ASP A 252 0.49 1.30 2.45
CA ASP A 252 -0.60 2.07 1.87
C ASP A 252 -1.03 1.59 0.47
N GLY A 253 -0.33 0.58 -0.07
CA GLY A 253 -0.59 -0.05 -1.37
C GLY A 253 -0.20 0.82 -2.54
N GLY A 254 0.81 1.67 -2.36
CA GLY A 254 1.42 2.45 -3.43
C GLY A 254 2.20 1.59 -4.42
N VAL A 255 2.78 0.49 -3.95
CA VAL A 255 3.56 -0.44 -4.79
C VAL A 255 3.15 -1.88 -4.50
N VAL A 256 2.98 -2.64 -5.57
CA VAL A 256 2.70 -4.08 -5.49
C VAL A 256 3.62 -4.87 -6.39
N ALA A 257 3.83 -6.13 -6.06
CA ALA A 257 4.47 -7.07 -6.96
C ALA A 257 3.60 -8.31 -7.17
N TRP A 258 3.81 -8.98 -8.30
CA TRP A 258 3.21 -10.28 -8.60
C TRP A 258 4.16 -11.12 -9.44
N THR A 259 3.88 -12.40 -9.56
CA THR A 259 4.66 -13.29 -10.40
C THR A 259 3.86 -13.84 -11.57
N GLU A 260 4.56 -14.09 -12.68
CA GLU A 260 4.05 -14.67 -13.93
C GLU A 260 4.90 -15.87 -14.34
N ASN A 261 4.50 -16.53 -15.42
CA ASN A 261 5.26 -17.61 -16.04
C ASN A 261 5.67 -18.72 -15.05
N GLY A 262 4.73 -19.17 -14.21
CA GLY A 262 5.01 -20.19 -13.21
C GLY A 262 5.92 -19.72 -12.07
N GLY A 263 5.98 -18.42 -11.81
CA GLY A 263 6.74 -17.83 -10.72
C GLY A 263 8.18 -17.49 -11.07
N THR A 264 8.54 -17.47 -12.37
CA THR A 264 9.90 -17.13 -12.82
C THR A 264 10.08 -15.66 -13.16
N VAL A 265 9.02 -14.96 -13.48
CA VAL A 265 9.02 -13.51 -13.74
C VAL A 265 8.34 -12.78 -12.60
N MET A 266 8.98 -11.79 -12.01
CA MET A 266 8.39 -10.89 -11.02
C MET A 266 8.21 -9.50 -11.63
N ARG A 267 7.00 -8.95 -11.49
CA ARG A 267 6.70 -7.57 -11.86
C ARG A 267 6.47 -6.73 -10.62
N VAL A 268 6.97 -5.50 -10.67
CA VAL A 268 6.88 -4.52 -9.59
C VAL A 268 6.30 -3.23 -10.16
N SER A 269 5.16 -2.76 -9.63
CA SER A 269 4.43 -1.65 -10.22
C SER A 269 3.71 -0.80 -9.17
N THR A 270 3.59 0.50 -9.44
CA THR A 270 2.72 1.42 -8.71
C THR A 270 1.25 1.27 -9.10
N GLN A 271 0.94 0.51 -10.12
CA GLN A 271 -0.39 0.41 -10.75
C GLN A 271 -0.87 1.74 -11.37
N ILE A 272 0.02 2.70 -11.56
CA ILE A 272 -0.30 4.02 -12.14
C ILE A 272 0.58 4.23 -13.36
N LYS A 273 -0.05 4.43 -14.52
CA LYS A 273 0.66 4.63 -15.79
C LYS A 273 1.63 5.80 -15.74
N GLY A 274 2.88 5.56 -16.12
CA GLY A 274 3.97 6.55 -16.12
C GLY A 274 4.56 6.86 -14.73
N MET A 275 4.02 6.31 -13.65
CA MET A 275 4.54 6.52 -12.30
C MET A 275 5.64 5.49 -11.99
N LYS A 276 6.80 5.99 -11.57
CA LYS A 276 7.94 5.13 -11.21
C LYS A 276 7.83 4.61 -9.78
N VAL A 277 8.26 3.37 -9.60
CA VAL A 277 8.52 2.77 -8.29
C VAL A 277 9.75 3.45 -7.67
N GLN A 278 9.67 3.90 -6.43
CA GLN A 278 10.79 4.50 -5.72
C GLN A 278 11.58 3.42 -4.98
N ALA A 279 12.88 3.39 -5.22
CA ALA A 279 13.78 2.57 -4.43
C ALA A 279 13.94 3.19 -3.03
N ALA A 280 14.02 2.35 -2.01
CA ALA A 280 14.32 2.79 -0.66
C ALA A 280 15.67 3.53 -0.63
N LYS A 281 15.74 4.56 0.23
CA LYS A 281 16.97 5.35 0.40
C LYS A 281 18.18 4.48 0.73
N ASP A 282 17.97 3.42 1.50
CA ASP A 282 18.92 2.37 1.82
C ASP A 282 18.55 1.10 1.02
N SER A 283 19.21 0.92 -0.12
CA SER A 283 18.99 -0.20 -1.05
C SER A 283 20.07 -1.28 -0.92
N VAL A 284 20.71 -1.38 0.26
CA VAL A 284 21.68 -2.42 0.58
C VAL A 284 21.06 -3.80 0.36
N CYS A 285 21.80 -4.71 -0.27
CA CYS A 285 21.39 -6.10 -0.52
C CYS A 285 20.12 -6.27 -1.36
N MET A 286 19.64 -5.27 -2.11
CA MET A 286 18.34 -5.28 -2.77
C MET A 286 18.08 -6.53 -3.63
N PHE A 287 19.11 -7.10 -4.28
CA PHE A 287 19.05 -8.34 -5.06
C PHE A 287 20.11 -9.35 -4.62
N SER A 288 20.70 -9.18 -3.43
CA SER A 288 21.77 -10.02 -2.93
C SER A 288 21.37 -11.50 -2.86
N GLY A 289 22.26 -12.38 -3.31
CA GLY A 289 22.06 -13.82 -3.26
C GLY A 289 21.08 -14.39 -4.29
N ARG A 290 20.54 -13.57 -5.20
CA ARG A 290 19.62 -14.05 -6.25
C ARG A 290 20.38 -14.73 -7.38
N THR A 291 20.92 -15.92 -7.07
CA THR A 291 21.81 -16.67 -7.98
C THR A 291 21.18 -17.12 -9.28
N LYS A 292 19.85 -17.20 -9.37
CA LYS A 292 19.11 -17.56 -10.59
C LYS A 292 18.72 -16.36 -11.45
N LEU A 293 18.89 -15.14 -10.94
CA LEU A 293 18.48 -13.93 -11.63
C LEU A 293 19.34 -13.71 -12.86
N THR A 294 18.68 -13.60 -14.01
CA THR A 294 19.33 -13.43 -15.34
C THR A 294 19.07 -12.05 -15.93
N ASN A 295 17.98 -11.38 -15.52
CA ASN A 295 17.60 -10.07 -16.03
C ASN A 295 16.91 -9.21 -14.97
N ILE A 296 17.18 -7.91 -14.99
CA ILE A 296 16.46 -6.89 -14.24
C ILE A 296 16.22 -5.70 -15.15
N ASP A 297 14.96 -5.30 -15.32
CA ASP A 297 14.59 -4.07 -16.01
C ASP A 297 14.31 -2.95 -14.99
N PHE A 298 15.13 -1.92 -14.97
CA PHE A 298 15.02 -0.76 -14.08
C PHE A 298 14.28 0.43 -14.70
N SER A 299 13.68 0.30 -15.87
CA SER A 299 13.13 1.44 -16.64
C SER A 299 12.12 2.25 -15.81
N MET A 300 11.34 1.58 -14.97
CA MET A 300 10.35 2.18 -14.08
C MET A 300 10.78 2.21 -12.60
N LEU A 301 12.09 2.08 -12.31
CA LEU A 301 12.64 2.29 -10.96
C LEU A 301 13.24 3.70 -10.87
N ASP A 302 12.88 4.44 -9.82
CA ASP A 302 13.52 5.72 -9.45
C ASP A 302 14.48 5.51 -8.29
N THR A 303 15.77 5.74 -8.53
CA THR A 303 16.83 5.65 -7.51
C THR A 303 17.40 7.00 -7.10
N ALA A 304 16.74 8.12 -7.47
CA ALA A 304 17.24 9.48 -7.23
C ALA A 304 17.46 9.82 -5.75
N ASN A 305 16.85 9.07 -4.83
CA ASN A 305 17.00 9.26 -3.40
C ASN A 305 17.91 8.21 -2.71
N VAL A 306 18.40 7.24 -3.46
CA VAL A 306 19.26 6.19 -2.91
C VAL A 306 20.62 6.77 -2.50
N THR A 307 21.07 6.44 -1.31
CA THR A 307 22.37 6.85 -0.75
C THR A 307 23.32 5.69 -0.51
N ASP A 308 22.80 4.46 -0.37
CA ASP A 308 23.57 3.25 -0.19
C ASP A 308 23.12 2.15 -1.17
N MET A 309 24.04 1.69 -2.01
CA MET A 309 23.87 0.59 -2.96
C MET A 309 24.86 -0.56 -2.68
N SER A 310 25.37 -0.64 -1.43
CA SER A 310 26.27 -1.73 -1.09
C SER A 310 25.58 -3.08 -1.20
N GLU A 311 26.32 -4.07 -1.69
CA GLU A 311 25.86 -5.45 -1.90
C GLU A 311 24.61 -5.59 -2.77
N MET A 312 24.22 -4.56 -3.54
CA MET A 312 22.95 -4.54 -4.27
C MET A 312 22.76 -5.75 -5.18
N PHE A 313 23.83 -6.20 -5.84
CA PHE A 313 23.84 -7.39 -6.72
C PHE A 313 24.77 -8.49 -6.22
N HIS A 314 25.15 -8.47 -4.93
CA HIS A 314 26.07 -9.46 -4.37
C HIS A 314 25.60 -10.89 -4.67
N GLY A 315 26.46 -11.70 -5.29
CA GLY A 315 26.17 -13.11 -5.58
C GLY A 315 25.13 -13.37 -6.68
N CYS A 316 24.75 -12.38 -7.49
CA CYS A 316 23.91 -12.58 -8.67
C CYS A 316 24.71 -13.28 -9.80
N SER A 317 25.06 -14.54 -9.57
CA SER A 317 26.01 -15.28 -10.40
C SER A 317 25.49 -15.67 -11.80
N SER A 318 24.17 -15.63 -12.04
CA SER A 318 23.58 -15.89 -13.36
C SER A 318 23.37 -14.63 -14.21
N LEU A 319 23.57 -13.43 -13.68
CA LEU A 319 23.56 -12.21 -14.50
C LEU A 319 24.75 -12.23 -15.47
N THR A 320 24.47 -12.15 -16.77
CA THR A 320 25.50 -12.10 -17.83
C THR A 320 25.78 -10.68 -18.31
N SER A 321 24.80 -9.82 -18.20
CA SER A 321 24.84 -8.37 -18.46
C SER A 321 23.84 -7.66 -17.56
N LEU A 322 23.96 -6.35 -17.44
CA LEU A 322 23.03 -5.53 -16.67
C LEU A 322 22.99 -4.12 -17.26
N ASP A 323 21.80 -3.63 -17.60
CA ASP A 323 21.62 -2.24 -18.02
C ASP A 323 21.49 -1.34 -16.78
N LEU A 324 22.51 -0.51 -16.55
CA LEU A 324 22.55 0.45 -15.43
C LEU A 324 22.09 1.85 -15.84
N THR A 325 21.72 2.06 -17.13
CA THR A 325 21.33 3.37 -17.66
C THR A 325 20.18 4.04 -16.90
N PRO A 326 19.15 3.31 -16.41
CA PRO A 326 18.07 3.93 -15.69
C PRO A 326 18.41 4.37 -14.26
N LEU A 327 19.54 3.90 -13.69
CA LEU A 327 19.90 4.17 -12.31
C LEU A 327 20.48 5.58 -12.13
N ASN A 328 19.90 6.36 -11.26
CA ASN A 328 20.45 7.63 -10.81
C ASN A 328 21.27 7.44 -9.53
N THR A 329 22.59 7.52 -9.65
CA THR A 329 23.51 7.30 -8.52
C THR A 329 24.11 8.60 -7.97
N ALA A 330 23.55 9.77 -8.32
CA ALA A 330 24.12 11.06 -7.94
C ALA A 330 24.22 11.30 -6.41
N LYS A 331 23.38 10.66 -5.62
CA LYS A 331 23.41 10.74 -4.15
C LYS A 331 24.08 9.57 -3.46
N VAL A 332 24.52 8.56 -4.23
CA VAL A 332 25.11 7.34 -3.67
C VAL A 332 26.49 7.65 -3.08
N THR A 333 26.68 7.23 -1.85
CA THR A 333 27.95 7.39 -1.11
C THR A 333 28.67 6.08 -0.87
N ASN A 334 27.96 4.96 -0.97
CA ASN A 334 28.50 3.62 -0.71
C ASN A 334 28.13 2.65 -1.85
N MET A 335 29.16 2.05 -2.46
CA MET A 335 29.05 1.01 -3.50
C MET A 335 29.89 -0.23 -3.10
N GLU A 336 30.09 -0.45 -1.79
CA GLU A 336 30.83 -1.61 -1.31
C GLU A 336 30.18 -2.91 -1.77
N SER A 337 30.97 -3.84 -2.32
CA SER A 337 30.53 -5.17 -2.72
C SER A 337 29.35 -5.18 -3.73
N MET A 338 29.09 -4.08 -4.45
CA MET A 338 27.88 -3.93 -5.29
C MET A 338 27.73 -5.07 -6.31
N PHE A 339 28.84 -5.55 -6.89
CA PHE A 339 28.87 -6.67 -7.83
C PHE A 339 29.68 -7.86 -7.30
N TYR A 340 29.86 -7.98 -6.00
CA TYR A 340 30.62 -9.07 -5.38
C TYR A 340 30.09 -10.44 -5.84
N ARG A 341 30.97 -11.32 -6.37
CA ARG A 341 30.61 -12.66 -6.88
C ARG A 341 29.57 -12.68 -8.01
N CYS A 342 29.45 -11.62 -8.78
CA CYS A 342 28.70 -11.66 -10.05
C CYS A 342 29.54 -12.36 -11.13
N SER A 343 29.81 -13.65 -10.93
CA SER A 343 30.72 -14.43 -11.76
C SER A 343 30.24 -14.67 -13.18
N GLY A 344 28.93 -14.53 -13.45
CA GLY A 344 28.33 -14.64 -14.77
C GLY A 344 28.50 -13.41 -15.67
N LEU A 345 28.77 -12.23 -15.06
CA LEU A 345 28.96 -11.01 -15.84
C LEU A 345 30.20 -11.13 -16.78
N THR A 346 29.98 -11.00 -18.07
CA THR A 346 31.03 -11.02 -19.08
C THR A 346 31.44 -9.63 -19.54
N SER A 347 30.51 -8.68 -19.46
CA SER A 347 30.72 -7.26 -19.73
C SER A 347 29.78 -6.43 -18.86
N LEU A 348 30.16 -5.22 -18.53
CA LEU A 348 29.37 -4.29 -17.74
C LEU A 348 29.68 -2.85 -18.17
N ASP A 349 28.67 -2.13 -18.69
CA ASP A 349 28.78 -0.70 -18.95
C ASP A 349 28.61 0.07 -17.65
N LEU A 350 29.68 0.72 -17.18
CA LEU A 350 29.71 1.49 -15.95
C LEU A 350 29.58 3.00 -16.20
N THR A 351 29.46 3.42 -17.46
CA THR A 351 29.37 4.86 -17.81
C THR A 351 28.15 5.57 -17.19
N PRO A 352 27.00 4.90 -16.95
CA PRO A 352 25.88 5.56 -16.29
C PRO A 352 26.11 5.88 -14.81
N LEU A 353 27.07 5.23 -14.13
CA LEU A 353 27.26 5.41 -12.71
C LEU A 353 27.99 6.73 -12.40
N ASN A 354 27.30 7.63 -11.71
CA ASN A 354 27.90 8.81 -11.12
C ASN A 354 28.56 8.48 -9.79
N THR A 355 29.89 8.44 -9.74
CA THR A 355 30.66 8.07 -8.56
C THR A 355 31.22 9.26 -7.77
N ALA A 356 30.86 10.51 -8.14
CA ALA A 356 31.44 11.73 -7.56
C ALA A 356 31.24 11.89 -6.04
N ASN A 357 30.24 11.21 -5.47
CA ASN A 357 29.95 11.24 -4.03
C ASN A 357 30.32 9.95 -3.30
N VAL A 358 30.82 8.94 -4.02
CA VAL A 358 31.14 7.62 -3.44
C VAL A 358 32.38 7.71 -2.57
N THR A 359 32.31 7.14 -1.38
CA THR A 359 33.39 7.08 -0.39
C THR A 359 33.98 5.67 -0.21
N SER A 360 33.17 4.62 -0.49
CA SER A 360 33.61 3.21 -0.44
C SER A 360 33.27 2.48 -1.72
N MET A 361 34.26 1.82 -2.30
CA MET A 361 34.16 0.84 -3.40
C MET A 361 34.85 -0.47 -3.02
N LYS A 362 34.93 -0.76 -1.69
CA LYS A 362 35.54 -1.98 -1.18
C LYS A 362 34.89 -3.19 -1.81
N SER A 363 35.68 -4.14 -2.31
CA SER A 363 35.23 -5.41 -2.89
C SER A 363 34.19 -5.28 -4.01
N MET A 364 34.09 -4.12 -4.68
CA MET A 364 32.99 -3.82 -5.64
C MET A 364 32.86 -4.87 -6.74
N PHE A 365 33.99 -5.41 -7.24
CA PHE A 365 34.04 -6.45 -8.27
C PHE A 365 34.69 -7.75 -7.79
N TYR A 366 34.77 -7.98 -6.48
CA TYR A 366 35.39 -9.18 -5.92
C TYR A 366 34.81 -10.46 -6.54
N SER A 367 35.65 -11.38 -7.03
CA SER A 367 35.27 -12.65 -7.67
C SER A 367 34.31 -12.48 -8.87
N CYS A 368 34.39 -11.38 -9.61
CA CYS A 368 33.72 -11.23 -10.89
C CYS A 368 34.54 -11.96 -11.98
N SER A 369 34.64 -13.29 -11.88
CA SER A 369 35.54 -14.10 -12.71
C SER A 369 35.21 -14.13 -14.20
N GLY A 370 33.96 -13.81 -14.59
CA GLY A 370 33.50 -13.72 -15.96
C GLY A 370 33.92 -12.44 -16.69
N LEU A 371 34.21 -11.37 -15.96
CA LEU A 371 34.59 -10.09 -16.56
C LEU A 371 35.95 -10.17 -17.19
N THR A 372 36.04 -9.78 -18.48
CA THR A 372 37.31 -9.76 -19.22
C THR A 372 37.95 -8.38 -19.32
N SER A 373 37.12 -7.33 -19.25
CA SER A 373 37.56 -5.95 -19.28
C SER A 373 36.63 -5.07 -18.43
N LEU A 374 37.17 -3.99 -17.86
CA LEU A 374 36.43 -2.93 -17.18
C LEU A 374 36.88 -1.56 -17.70
N ASP A 375 35.90 -0.75 -18.14
CA ASP A 375 36.11 0.67 -18.45
C ASP A 375 35.65 1.54 -17.29
N LEU A 376 36.59 2.10 -16.53
CA LEU A 376 36.39 2.97 -15.40
C LEU A 376 36.68 4.45 -15.72
N THR A 377 36.69 4.81 -17.03
CA THR A 377 37.04 6.18 -17.47
C THR A 377 36.05 7.23 -16.96
N SER A 378 34.79 6.85 -16.69
CA SER A 378 33.75 7.72 -16.11
C SER A 378 33.88 7.89 -14.60
N PHE A 379 34.64 7.04 -13.91
CA PHE A 379 34.70 7.06 -12.45
C PHE A 379 35.46 8.28 -11.93
N ASN A 380 34.83 8.99 -11.01
CA ASN A 380 35.48 10.01 -10.18
C ASN A 380 35.71 9.44 -8.79
N THR A 381 36.95 9.14 -8.45
CA THR A 381 37.32 8.54 -7.17
C THR A 381 37.89 9.54 -6.18
N ALA A 382 37.71 10.84 -6.37
CA ALA A 382 38.29 11.89 -5.54
C ALA A 382 37.88 11.80 -4.05
N LYS A 383 36.68 11.27 -3.77
CA LYS A 383 36.17 11.07 -2.40
C LYS A 383 36.33 9.64 -1.90
N VAL A 384 36.77 8.71 -2.73
CA VAL A 384 36.87 7.30 -2.34
C VAL A 384 38.06 7.12 -1.39
N THR A 385 37.77 6.58 -0.22
CA THR A 385 38.78 6.30 0.82
C THR A 385 39.07 4.82 0.98
N ASN A 386 38.20 3.95 0.47
CA ASN A 386 38.34 2.51 0.57
C ASN A 386 38.06 1.81 -0.77
N MET A 387 39.05 1.13 -1.32
CA MET A 387 39.00 0.26 -2.51
C MET A 387 39.58 -1.13 -2.19
N SER A 388 39.68 -1.52 -0.92
CA SER A 388 40.30 -2.80 -0.56
C SER A 388 39.59 -3.96 -1.27
N SER A 389 40.37 -4.88 -1.81
CA SER A 389 39.90 -6.09 -2.51
C SER A 389 38.97 -5.83 -3.69
N MET A 390 38.97 -4.61 -4.27
CA MET A 390 38.03 -4.20 -5.34
C MET A 390 38.02 -5.17 -6.51
N PHE A 391 39.18 -5.73 -6.90
CA PHE A 391 39.33 -6.64 -8.02
C PHE A 391 39.89 -8.01 -7.60
N TYR A 392 39.80 -8.35 -6.32
CA TYR A 392 40.29 -9.64 -5.85
C TYR A 392 39.55 -10.78 -6.53
N ASP A 393 40.30 -11.81 -6.97
CA ASP A 393 39.77 -13.01 -7.63
C ASP A 393 38.96 -12.73 -8.93
N CYS A 394 39.24 -11.62 -9.63
CA CYS A 394 38.72 -11.35 -10.96
C CYS A 394 39.59 -12.10 -11.99
N SER A 395 39.54 -13.43 -11.98
CA SER A 395 40.47 -14.29 -12.74
C SER A 395 40.36 -14.15 -14.27
N GLY A 396 39.21 -13.70 -14.77
CA GLY A 396 39.00 -13.41 -16.21
C GLY A 396 39.52 -12.05 -16.66
N LEU A 397 39.78 -11.13 -15.70
CA LEU A 397 40.08 -9.73 -16.03
C LEU A 397 41.47 -9.55 -16.60
N THR A 398 41.53 -9.05 -17.84
CA THR A 398 42.78 -8.81 -18.60
C THR A 398 43.01 -7.33 -18.85
N THR A 399 41.99 -6.49 -18.80
CA THR A 399 42.09 -5.07 -19.13
C THR A 399 41.28 -4.22 -18.14
N ILE A 400 41.91 -3.21 -17.60
CA ILE A 400 41.24 -2.12 -16.86
C ILE A 400 41.63 -0.81 -17.55
N LYS A 401 40.63 -0.02 -17.92
CA LYS A 401 40.82 1.30 -18.48
C LYS A 401 40.34 2.35 -17.48
N THR A 402 41.17 3.31 -17.14
CA THR A 402 40.89 4.36 -16.18
C THR A 402 40.93 5.75 -16.80
N GLY A 403 40.13 6.68 -16.28
CA GLY A 403 40.12 8.09 -16.66
C GLY A 403 41.05 8.94 -15.79
N VAL A 404 41.13 10.22 -16.14
CA VAL A 404 41.98 11.20 -15.41
C VAL A 404 41.51 11.48 -13.98
N THR A 405 40.24 11.22 -13.70
CA THR A 405 39.63 11.39 -12.39
C THR A 405 39.67 10.13 -11.52
N PHE A 406 40.14 9.02 -12.08
CA PHE A 406 40.31 7.78 -11.34
C PHE A 406 41.68 7.74 -10.66
N LYS A 407 41.66 7.53 -9.35
CA LYS A 407 42.88 7.26 -8.58
C LYS A 407 42.60 6.10 -7.63
N PHE A 408 43.53 5.16 -7.52
CA PHE A 408 43.47 4.15 -6.50
C PHE A 408 43.58 4.78 -5.11
N ALA A 409 42.63 4.46 -4.24
CA ALA A 409 42.77 4.80 -2.83
C ALA A 409 43.91 3.97 -2.21
N ARG A 410 44.52 4.46 -1.12
CA ARG A 410 45.68 3.84 -0.44
C ARG A 410 45.35 2.54 0.28
N THR A 411 44.62 1.64 -0.33
CA THR A 411 44.23 0.36 0.27
C THR A 411 44.40 -0.77 -0.74
N ASP A 412 44.51 -1.99 -0.24
CA ASP A 412 44.80 -3.22 -0.98
C ASP A 412 43.71 -3.54 -2.01
N TYR A 413 43.88 -3.11 -3.26
CA TYR A 413 42.92 -3.35 -4.35
C TYR A 413 43.08 -4.67 -5.06
N PHE A 414 44.11 -5.43 -4.78
CA PHE A 414 44.44 -6.78 -5.27
C PHE A 414 44.09 -7.04 -6.75
N LEU A 415 45.03 -6.70 -7.61
CA LEU A 415 45.06 -7.15 -9.01
C LEU A 415 45.99 -8.34 -9.08
N SER A 416 45.50 -9.51 -9.40
CA SER A 416 46.36 -10.68 -9.57
C SER A 416 47.23 -10.54 -10.85
N GLY A 417 48.53 -10.87 -10.74
CA GLY A 417 49.42 -10.90 -11.89
C GLY A 417 50.11 -9.58 -12.22
N THR A 418 50.80 -9.54 -13.38
CA THR A 418 51.57 -8.41 -13.82
C THR A 418 50.79 -7.55 -14.82
N TRP A 419 50.61 -6.29 -14.48
CA TRP A 419 49.87 -5.32 -15.28
C TRP A 419 50.79 -4.34 -15.98
N ARG A 420 50.37 -3.79 -17.11
CA ARG A 420 51.08 -2.76 -17.85
C ARG A 420 50.18 -1.54 -18.09
N ASN A 421 50.72 -0.36 -17.86
CA ASN A 421 50.04 0.86 -18.29
C ASN A 421 50.22 1.11 -19.80
N VAL A 422 49.51 2.11 -20.33
CA VAL A 422 49.54 2.44 -21.79
C VAL A 422 50.89 2.86 -22.31
N ILE A 423 51.82 3.27 -21.45
CA ILE A 423 53.21 3.62 -21.80
C ILE A 423 54.18 2.45 -21.64
N GLY A 424 53.69 1.25 -21.28
CA GLY A 424 54.48 0.04 -21.17
C GLY A 424 55.15 -0.20 -19.84
N GLU A 425 54.94 0.67 -18.83
CA GLU A 425 55.44 0.42 -17.49
C GLU A 425 54.64 -0.73 -16.85
N THR A 426 55.39 -1.66 -16.26
CA THR A 426 54.81 -2.83 -15.60
C THR A 426 54.68 -2.56 -14.08
N PHE A 427 53.56 -3.02 -13.52
CA PHE A 427 53.39 -3.11 -12.10
C PHE A 427 52.83 -4.49 -11.73
N ASN A 428 53.24 -4.97 -10.58
CA ASN A 428 52.72 -6.23 -10.07
C ASN A 428 51.42 -5.97 -9.33
N GLY A 429 50.35 -6.63 -9.73
CA GLY A 429 49.01 -6.47 -9.12
C GLY A 429 48.93 -6.88 -7.66
N ASP A 430 49.91 -7.65 -7.18
CA ASP A 430 50.01 -8.04 -5.77
C ASP A 430 50.57 -6.91 -4.85
N TYR A 431 50.84 -5.71 -5.41
CA TYR A 431 51.51 -4.66 -4.67
C TYR A 431 50.61 -3.60 -4.05
N HIS A 432 50.92 -3.37 -2.78
CA HIS A 432 50.17 -2.52 -1.82
C HIS A 432 50.53 -1.03 -1.85
N ASN A 433 51.37 -0.55 -2.73
CA ASN A 433 51.83 0.82 -2.71
C ASN A 433 51.40 1.59 -3.96
N GLY A 434 50.50 2.55 -3.74
CA GLY A 434 50.08 3.50 -4.76
C GLY A 434 51.29 4.17 -5.42
N ALA A 435 51.43 3.97 -6.67
CA ALA A 435 52.21 4.82 -7.56
C ALA A 435 51.27 5.85 -8.22
#